data_bb5492eacb7120daf7452bec66c82531
#
_entry.id   bb5492eacb7120daf7452bec66c82531
#
_cell.length_a   1.000
_cell.length_b   1.000
_cell.length_c   1.000
_cell.angle_alpha   90.00
_cell.angle_beta   90.00
_cell.angle_gamma   90.00
#
_symmetry.space_group_name_H-M   'P 1'
#
loop_
_entity.id
_entity.type
_entity.pdbx_description
1 polymer ?
#
loop_
_entity_poly.entity_id
_entity_poly.type
_entity_poly.pdbx_seq_one_letter_code
_entity_poly.pdbx_strand_id
1 'polypeptide(L)'
;MSHQCSFEFDATDLAARDGIGGVIGRLRASGLPATLVGDVELALVEAVNNVIEHAFGGKPGHRIAIHARLSEAMLDLRIIDDGRPLPGGRVPQAKSLDPGLPRADLPEGGFGWTLIHQLTDQVDYQRRDACNMLSLRFRLTGTPRTGREIAP
;
A
#
# COMPACT_ATOMS: atom_id res chain seq x y z
N MET A 1 -3.66 -13.59 19.26
CA MET A 1 -3.03 -12.32 19.70
C MET A 1 -2.86 -11.41 18.48
N SER A 2 -3.04 -10.11 18.67
CA SER A 2 -2.77 -9.12 17.63
C SER A 2 -1.57 -8.27 18.01
N HIS A 3 -0.72 -8.00 17.03
CA HIS A 3 0.42 -7.09 17.20
C HIS A 3 0.12 -5.79 16.45
N GLN A 4 0.40 -4.67 17.10
CA GLN A 4 0.20 -3.35 16.51
C GLN A 4 1.50 -2.58 16.52
N CYS A 5 1.75 -1.83 15.46
CA CYS A 5 2.84 -0.88 15.41
C CYS A 5 2.44 0.35 14.59
N SER A 6 3.12 1.44 14.84
CA SER A 6 2.90 2.70 14.13
C SER A 6 4.24 3.33 13.80
N PHE A 7 4.34 3.87 12.60
CA PHE A 7 5.50 4.58 12.10
C PHE A 7 5.05 5.89 11.48
N GLU A 8 5.82 6.93 11.70
CA GLU A 8 5.60 8.23 11.09
C GLU A 8 6.93 8.73 10.53
N PHE A 9 6.91 9.25 9.31
CA PHE A 9 8.11 9.69 8.62
C PHE A 9 7.81 10.85 7.68
N ASP A 10 8.85 11.59 7.32
CA ASP A 10 8.74 12.66 6.34
C ASP A 10 8.36 12.10 4.96
N ALA A 11 7.52 12.83 4.23
CA ALA A 11 7.05 12.43 2.91
C ALA A 11 8.11 12.69 1.83
N THR A 12 9.24 12.03 1.97
CA THR A 12 10.35 12.02 1.01
C THR A 12 10.70 10.58 0.65
N ASP A 13 11.30 10.37 -0.51
CA ASP A 13 11.65 9.04 -0.98
C ASP A 13 12.57 8.30 0.01
N LEU A 14 13.56 9.00 0.55
CA LEU A 14 14.52 8.41 1.49
C LEU A 14 13.86 8.06 2.83
N ALA A 15 13.11 8.99 3.41
CA ALA A 15 12.41 8.75 4.68
C ALA A 15 11.33 7.67 4.53
N ALA A 16 10.66 7.62 3.38
CA ALA A 16 9.68 6.58 3.07
C ALA A 16 10.32 5.19 3.01
N ARG A 17 11.48 5.08 2.35
CA ARG A 17 12.22 3.81 2.29
C ARG A 17 12.56 3.30 3.69
N ASP A 18 13.10 4.16 4.55
CA ASP A 18 13.45 3.81 5.92
C ASP A 18 12.22 3.47 6.75
N GLY A 19 11.15 4.26 6.62
CA GLY A 19 9.89 4.03 7.32
C GLY A 19 9.22 2.72 6.95
N ILE A 20 9.12 2.42 5.65
CA ILE A 20 8.58 1.14 5.15
C ILE A 20 9.45 -0.02 5.62
N GLY A 21 10.78 0.11 5.55
CA GLY A 21 11.69 -0.90 6.08
C GLY A 21 11.48 -1.18 7.56
N GLY A 22 11.20 -0.16 8.34
CA GLY A 22 10.84 -0.29 9.76
C GLY A 22 9.55 -1.05 9.98
N VAL A 23 8.51 -0.74 9.22
CA VAL A 23 7.22 -1.46 9.26
C VAL A 23 7.42 -2.94 8.92
N ILE A 24 8.11 -3.23 7.83
CA ILE A 24 8.34 -4.61 7.37
C ILE A 24 9.18 -5.39 8.39
N GLY A 25 10.23 -4.80 8.94
CA GLY A 25 11.04 -5.42 9.99
C GLY A 25 10.22 -5.78 11.22
N ARG A 26 9.34 -4.87 11.65
CA ARG A 26 8.46 -5.11 12.80
C ARG A 26 7.44 -6.20 12.53
N LEU A 27 6.85 -6.21 11.34
CA LEU A 27 5.89 -7.24 10.94
C LEU A 27 6.53 -8.62 10.85
N ARG A 28 7.74 -8.70 10.29
CA ARG A 28 8.50 -9.97 10.26
C ARG A 28 8.79 -10.49 11.66
N ALA A 29 9.24 -9.62 12.55
CA ALA A 29 9.48 -9.98 13.95
C ALA A 29 8.22 -10.42 14.68
N SER A 30 7.04 -9.93 14.25
CA SER A 30 5.74 -10.25 14.84
C SER A 30 5.05 -11.45 14.18
N GLY A 31 5.68 -12.10 13.21
CA GLY A 31 5.18 -13.34 12.61
C GLY A 31 4.53 -13.22 11.24
N LEU A 32 4.75 -12.11 10.51
CA LEU A 32 4.27 -12.03 9.13
C LEU A 32 4.91 -13.16 8.30
N PRO A 33 4.11 -13.98 7.60
CA PRO A 33 4.65 -15.06 6.79
C PRO A 33 5.63 -14.55 5.73
N ALA A 34 6.78 -15.24 5.60
CA ALA A 34 7.83 -14.86 4.67
C ALA A 34 7.33 -14.75 3.22
N THR A 35 6.34 -15.56 2.85
CA THR A 35 5.71 -15.56 1.53
C THR A 35 4.94 -14.28 1.20
N LEU A 36 4.55 -13.51 2.21
CA LEU A 36 3.79 -12.27 2.06
C LEU A 36 4.65 -11.01 2.17
N VAL A 37 5.86 -11.10 2.68
CA VAL A 37 6.71 -9.94 2.92
C VAL A 37 6.90 -9.09 1.67
N GLY A 38 7.23 -9.71 0.53
CA GLY A 38 7.43 -9.01 -0.73
C GLY A 38 6.17 -8.29 -1.22
N ASP A 39 5.02 -8.94 -1.14
CA ASP A 39 3.73 -8.37 -1.56
C ASP A 39 3.34 -7.17 -0.68
N VAL A 40 3.50 -7.31 0.62
CA VAL A 40 3.20 -6.24 1.59
C VAL A 40 4.12 -5.05 1.37
N GLU A 41 5.41 -5.29 1.20
CA GLU A 41 6.39 -4.22 0.95
C GLU A 41 6.08 -3.48 -0.35
N LEU A 42 5.83 -4.20 -1.44
CA LEU A 42 5.51 -3.59 -2.73
C LEU A 42 4.22 -2.76 -2.67
N ALA A 43 3.18 -3.28 -2.04
CA ALA A 43 1.93 -2.55 -1.87
C ALA A 43 2.12 -1.26 -1.05
N LEU A 44 2.93 -1.30 0.02
CA LEU A 44 3.26 -0.12 0.81
C LEU A 44 4.05 0.90 0.00
N VAL A 45 5.05 0.45 -0.75
CA VAL A 45 5.84 1.35 -1.62
C VAL A 45 4.94 2.08 -2.61
N GLU A 46 4.07 1.38 -3.30
CA GLU A 46 3.15 1.98 -4.27
C GLU A 46 2.16 2.95 -3.60
N ALA A 47 1.60 2.56 -2.47
CA ALA A 47 0.66 3.41 -1.73
C ALA A 47 1.33 4.70 -1.23
N VAL A 48 2.53 4.59 -0.66
CA VAL A 48 3.27 5.74 -0.16
C VAL A 48 3.74 6.65 -1.30
N ASN A 49 4.20 6.09 -2.41
CA ASN A 49 4.57 6.86 -3.59
C ASN A 49 3.38 7.66 -4.13
N ASN A 50 2.18 7.06 -4.15
CA ASN A 50 0.97 7.78 -4.54
C ASN A 50 0.69 8.98 -3.64
N VAL A 51 0.90 8.84 -2.33
CA VAL A 51 0.74 9.95 -1.38
C VAL A 51 1.76 11.05 -1.68
N ILE A 52 3.04 10.71 -1.82
CA ILE A 52 4.11 11.69 -2.06
C ILE A 52 3.86 12.45 -3.37
N GLU A 53 3.55 11.73 -4.45
CA GLU A 53 3.42 12.33 -5.78
C GLU A 53 2.10 13.07 -5.98
N HIS A 54 0.98 12.49 -5.51
CA HIS A 54 -0.34 13.00 -5.82
C HIS A 54 -0.98 13.78 -4.68
N ALA A 55 -0.92 13.29 -3.45
CA ALA A 55 -1.49 14.01 -2.32
C ALA A 55 -0.68 15.26 -1.96
N PHE A 56 0.63 15.16 -2.01
CA PHE A 56 1.54 16.27 -1.69
C PHE A 56 2.15 16.96 -2.91
N GLY A 57 2.01 16.39 -4.11
CA GLY A 57 2.58 16.94 -5.33
C GLY A 57 4.10 17.06 -5.29
N GLY A 58 4.78 16.20 -4.56
CA GLY A 58 6.23 16.24 -4.38
C GLY A 58 6.73 17.39 -3.48
N LYS A 59 5.84 18.13 -2.82
CA LYS A 59 6.22 19.27 -1.96
C LYS A 59 6.80 18.78 -0.63
N PRO A 60 7.88 19.41 -0.13
CA PRO A 60 8.47 19.05 1.16
C PRO A 60 7.62 19.53 2.36
N GLY A 61 7.96 19.06 3.55
CA GLY A 61 7.35 19.53 4.79
C GLY A 61 6.11 18.76 5.23
N HIS A 62 5.78 17.66 4.55
CA HIS A 62 4.63 16.79 4.89
C HIS A 62 5.11 15.48 5.53
N ARG A 63 4.22 14.84 6.25
CA ARG A 63 4.48 13.57 6.93
C ARG A 63 3.43 12.53 6.56
N ILE A 64 3.85 11.27 6.65
CA ILE A 64 2.99 10.11 6.43
C ILE A 64 3.06 9.23 7.67
N ALA A 65 1.90 8.74 8.10
CA ALA A 65 1.82 7.75 9.18
C ALA A 65 1.34 6.42 8.62
N ILE A 66 1.94 5.33 9.09
CA ILE A 66 1.51 3.96 8.81
C ILE A 66 1.18 3.28 10.12
N HIS A 67 -0.04 2.78 10.24
CA HIS A 67 -0.48 1.93 11.34
C HIS A 67 -0.66 0.52 10.82
N ALA A 68 -0.06 -0.45 11.49
CA ALA A 68 -0.16 -1.85 11.14
C ALA A 68 -0.76 -2.65 12.30
N ARG A 69 -1.68 -3.55 11.95
CA ARG A 69 -2.25 -4.51 12.89
C ARG A 69 -2.17 -5.91 12.29
N LEU A 70 -1.38 -6.76 12.92
CA LEU A 70 -1.18 -8.14 12.51
C LEU A 70 -1.89 -9.07 13.49
N SER A 71 -2.79 -9.90 12.97
CA SER A 71 -3.42 -11.01 13.70
C SER A 71 -3.05 -12.33 13.03
N GLU A 72 -3.52 -13.44 13.57
CA GLU A 72 -3.29 -14.77 12.96
C GLU A 72 -3.93 -14.90 11.57
N ALA A 73 -5.05 -14.21 11.35
CA ALA A 73 -5.83 -14.32 10.12
C ALA A 73 -5.59 -13.21 9.12
N MET A 74 -5.17 -12.03 9.56
CA MET A 74 -5.14 -10.83 8.73
C MET A 74 -4.03 -9.87 9.10
N LEU A 75 -3.56 -9.13 8.09
CA LEU A 75 -2.79 -7.90 8.26
C LEU A 75 -3.64 -6.75 7.75
N ASP A 76 -3.85 -5.76 8.61
CA ASP A 76 -4.46 -4.47 8.26
C ASP A 76 -3.40 -3.38 8.32
N LEU A 77 -3.27 -2.63 7.23
CA LEU A 77 -2.40 -1.47 7.12
C LEU A 77 -3.23 -0.23 6.86
N ARG A 78 -2.92 0.86 7.53
CA ARG A 78 -3.51 2.17 7.29
C ARG A 78 -2.42 3.17 7.00
N ILE A 79 -2.54 3.82 5.86
CA ILE A 79 -1.64 4.89 5.44
C ILE A 79 -2.43 6.20 5.56
N ILE A 80 -1.93 7.12 6.40
CA ILE A 80 -2.62 8.36 6.75
C ILE A 80 -1.77 9.54 6.31
N ASP A 81 -2.40 10.49 5.63
CA ASP A 81 -1.79 11.74 5.20
C ASP A 81 -2.80 12.89 5.24
N ASP A 82 -2.32 14.12 5.25
CA ASP A 82 -3.13 15.34 5.23
C ASP A 82 -3.08 16.08 3.89
N GLY A 83 -2.73 15.39 2.83
CA GLY A 83 -2.62 15.96 1.49
C GLY A 83 -3.96 16.08 0.79
N ARG A 84 -3.90 16.31 -0.52
CA ARG A 84 -5.09 16.40 -1.36
C ARG A 84 -5.86 15.08 -1.37
N PRO A 85 -7.20 15.13 -1.49
CA PRO A 85 -7.98 13.90 -1.60
C PRO A 85 -7.73 13.19 -2.93
N LEU A 86 -8.00 11.88 -2.96
CA LEU A 86 -8.09 11.16 -4.22
C LEU A 86 -9.19 11.75 -5.10
N PRO A 87 -8.97 11.84 -6.43
CA PRO A 87 -9.99 12.30 -7.36
C PRO A 87 -11.29 11.49 -7.21
N GLY A 88 -12.41 12.19 -7.10
CA GLY A 88 -13.71 11.56 -6.92
C GLY A 88 -13.94 10.94 -5.54
N GLY A 89 -13.01 11.08 -4.60
CA GLY A 89 -13.12 10.55 -3.24
C GLY A 89 -13.09 9.03 -3.16
N ARG A 90 -12.50 8.37 -4.14
CA ARG A 90 -12.44 6.90 -4.20
C ARG A 90 -11.13 6.40 -4.78
N VAL A 91 -10.81 5.15 -4.44
CA VAL A 91 -9.66 4.45 -5.01
C VAL A 91 -9.89 4.21 -6.50
N PRO A 92 -8.90 4.52 -7.37
CA PRO A 92 -8.97 4.13 -8.77
C PRO A 92 -9.15 2.62 -8.93
N GLN A 93 -9.93 2.22 -9.92
CA GLN A 93 -10.11 0.80 -10.23
C GLN A 93 -8.85 0.22 -10.87
N ALA A 94 -8.64 -1.09 -10.69
CA ALA A 94 -7.58 -1.80 -11.37
C ALA A 94 -7.79 -1.70 -12.89
N LYS A 95 -6.72 -1.33 -13.61
CA LYS A 95 -6.74 -1.32 -15.07
C LYS A 95 -6.50 -2.73 -15.59
N SER A 96 -7.23 -3.11 -16.65
CA SER A 96 -6.88 -4.31 -17.38
C SER A 96 -5.53 -4.11 -18.03
N LEU A 97 -4.57 -4.96 -17.68
CA LEU A 97 -3.30 -5.03 -18.37
C LEU A 97 -3.51 -5.88 -19.63
N ASP A 98 -3.36 -5.28 -20.80
CA ASP A 98 -3.26 -6.04 -22.03
C ASP A 98 -1.91 -6.78 -22.01
N PRO A 99 -1.90 -8.13 -21.96
CA PRO A 99 -0.66 -8.89 -21.89
C PRO A 99 0.21 -8.76 -23.15
N GLY A 100 -0.31 -8.16 -24.21
CA GLY A 100 0.41 -7.89 -25.45
C GLY A 100 1.11 -6.53 -25.53
N LEU A 101 0.92 -5.64 -24.53
CA LEU A 101 1.55 -4.32 -24.56
C LEU A 101 2.98 -4.38 -24.02
N PRO A 102 3.99 -3.89 -24.78
CA PRO A 102 5.33 -3.71 -24.27
C PRO A 102 5.33 -2.78 -23.05
N ARG A 103 6.22 -3.02 -22.07
CA ARG A 103 6.37 -2.15 -20.90
C ARG A 103 6.58 -0.68 -21.26
N ALA A 104 7.22 -0.40 -22.40
CA ALA A 104 7.48 0.96 -22.88
C ALA A 104 6.19 1.72 -23.29
N ASP A 105 5.13 1.00 -23.64
CA ASP A 105 3.85 1.57 -24.09
C ASP A 105 2.81 1.62 -22.95
N LEU A 106 3.20 1.25 -21.72
CA LEU A 106 2.34 1.36 -20.58
C LEU A 106 2.20 2.85 -20.19
N PRO A 107 0.97 3.38 -20.10
CA PRO A 107 0.80 4.79 -19.72
C PRO A 107 1.40 5.06 -18.35
N GLU A 108 2.19 6.11 -18.23
CA GLU A 108 2.70 6.58 -16.96
C GLU A 108 1.52 6.91 -16.04
N GLY A 109 1.58 6.41 -14.81
CA GLY A 109 0.54 6.63 -13.80
C GLY A 109 -0.64 5.66 -13.92
N GLY A 110 -1.06 5.11 -12.81
CA GLY A 110 -2.20 4.21 -12.69
C GLY A 110 -1.86 2.73 -12.52
N PHE A 111 -0.62 2.31 -12.80
CA PHE A 111 -0.21 0.92 -12.54
C PHE A 111 0.02 0.63 -11.07
N GLY A 112 0.42 1.62 -10.29
CA GLY A 112 0.53 1.49 -8.84
C GLY A 112 -0.78 1.02 -8.21
N TRP A 113 -1.91 1.58 -8.61
CA TRP A 113 -3.23 1.14 -8.12
C TRP A 113 -3.58 -0.27 -8.57
N THR A 114 -3.26 -0.63 -9.81
CA THR A 114 -3.45 -1.99 -10.31
C THR A 114 -2.65 -2.99 -9.48
N LEU A 115 -1.39 -2.70 -9.18
CA LEU A 115 -0.56 -3.53 -8.30
C LEU A 115 -1.15 -3.63 -6.90
N ILE A 116 -1.57 -2.52 -6.30
CA ILE A 116 -2.19 -2.51 -4.98
C ILE A 116 -3.42 -3.44 -4.97
N HIS A 117 -4.29 -3.34 -5.96
CA HIS A 117 -5.46 -4.23 -6.07
C HIS A 117 -5.08 -5.69 -6.24
N GLN A 118 -4.03 -5.99 -7.00
CA GLN A 118 -3.57 -7.37 -7.22
C GLN A 118 -2.94 -7.98 -5.97
N LEU A 119 -2.22 -7.18 -5.19
CA LEU A 119 -1.45 -7.65 -4.05
C LEU A 119 -2.27 -7.75 -2.76
N THR A 120 -3.36 -7.00 -2.66
CA THR A 120 -4.21 -6.93 -1.45
C THR A 120 -5.51 -7.72 -1.63
N ASP A 121 -6.12 -8.10 -0.52
CA ASP A 121 -7.46 -8.71 -0.52
C ASP A 121 -8.56 -7.65 -0.47
N GLN A 122 -8.27 -6.49 0.11
CA GLN A 122 -9.22 -5.39 0.20
C GLN A 122 -8.48 -4.06 0.26
N VAL A 123 -9.03 -3.06 -0.41
CA VAL A 123 -8.55 -1.67 -0.40
C VAL A 123 -9.73 -0.76 -0.11
N ASP A 124 -9.61 0.08 0.90
CA ASP A 124 -10.62 1.09 1.25
C ASP A 124 -9.96 2.46 1.41
N TYR A 125 -10.69 3.49 1.05
CA TYR A 125 -10.26 4.88 1.20
C TYR A 125 -11.32 5.69 1.91
N GLN A 126 -10.91 6.47 2.89
CA GLN A 126 -11.76 7.42 3.59
C GLN A 126 -11.05 8.75 3.72
N ARG A 127 -11.83 9.84 3.65
CA ARG A 127 -11.35 11.16 4.00
C ARG A 127 -12.22 11.73 5.12
N ARG A 128 -11.57 12.12 6.21
CA ARG A 128 -12.22 12.71 7.38
C ARG A 128 -11.31 13.78 7.97
N ASP A 129 -11.89 14.94 8.32
CA ASP A 129 -11.16 16.04 8.97
C ASP A 129 -9.89 16.47 8.22
N ALA A 130 -9.98 16.59 6.89
CA ALA A 130 -8.89 16.93 5.99
C ALA A 130 -7.73 15.91 5.97
N CYS A 131 -7.96 14.69 6.47
CA CYS A 131 -6.99 13.60 6.40
C CYS A 131 -7.48 12.49 5.49
N ASN A 132 -6.58 11.95 4.68
CA ASN A 132 -6.79 10.76 3.88
C ASN A 132 -6.39 9.53 4.69
N MET A 133 -7.16 8.48 4.60
CA MET A 133 -6.83 7.18 5.20
C MET A 133 -7.06 6.09 4.16
N LEU A 134 -5.97 5.47 3.72
CA LEU A 134 -5.98 4.32 2.83
C LEU A 134 -5.78 3.08 3.67
N SER A 135 -6.71 2.13 3.59
CA SER A 135 -6.64 0.85 4.30
C SER A 135 -6.37 -0.28 3.33
N LEU A 136 -5.35 -1.07 3.61
CA LEU A 136 -4.98 -2.26 2.84
C LEU A 136 -5.13 -3.49 3.74
N ARG A 137 -5.78 -4.53 3.25
CA ARG A 137 -5.97 -5.77 3.97
C ARG A 137 -5.37 -6.95 3.22
N PHE A 138 -4.64 -7.79 3.96
CA PHE A 138 -4.05 -9.03 3.46
C PHE A 138 -4.55 -10.19 4.32
N ARG A 139 -5.11 -11.23 3.69
CA ARG A 139 -5.44 -12.47 4.37
C ARG A 139 -4.18 -13.31 4.53
N LEU A 140 -3.98 -13.82 5.73
CA LEU A 140 -2.86 -14.70 6.06
C LEU A 140 -3.24 -16.16 6.00
N THR A 141 -4.54 -16.47 6.12
CA THR A 141 -5.11 -17.83 6.08
C THR A 141 -6.31 -17.85 5.14
N GLY A 142 -6.58 -18.98 4.53
CA GLY A 142 -7.74 -19.18 3.66
C GLY A 142 -7.37 -19.52 2.22
N THR A 143 -8.39 -19.60 1.36
CA THR A 143 -8.21 -19.93 -0.06
C THR A 143 -7.39 -18.85 -0.77
N PRO A 144 -6.35 -19.20 -1.53
CA PRO A 144 -5.62 -18.23 -2.35
C PRO A 144 -6.60 -17.48 -3.27
N ARG A 145 -6.36 -16.19 -3.45
CA ARG A 145 -7.16 -15.42 -4.42
C ARG A 145 -7.07 -16.08 -5.79
N THR A 146 -8.22 -16.35 -6.36
CA THR A 146 -8.31 -16.78 -7.75
C THR A 146 -7.74 -15.65 -8.62
N GLY A 147 -6.59 -15.89 -9.24
CA GLY A 147 -5.92 -14.88 -10.08
C GLY A 147 -4.43 -14.71 -9.77
N ARG A 148 -3.93 -15.33 -8.72
CA ARG A 148 -2.48 -15.47 -8.51
C ARG A 148 -1.92 -16.67 -9.25
N GLU A 149 -2.28 -16.85 -10.49
CA GLU A 149 -1.48 -17.69 -11.35
C GLU A 149 -0.21 -16.90 -11.68
N ILE A 150 0.81 -17.10 -10.85
CA ILE A 150 2.15 -16.78 -11.28
C ILE A 150 2.45 -17.81 -12.36
N ALA A 151 2.33 -17.39 -13.60
CA ALA A 151 2.85 -18.20 -14.70
C ALA A 151 4.32 -18.50 -14.41
N PRO A 152 4.77 -19.74 -14.58
CA PRO A 152 6.17 -20.10 -14.39
C PRO A 152 7.10 -19.32 -15.33
#